data_e51b39ed80f592bbf5883a57837e4325
#
_entry.id   e51b39ed80f592bbf5883a57837e4325
#
_cell.length_a   1.000
_cell.length_b   1.000
_cell.length_c   1.000
_cell.angle_alpha   90.00
_cell.angle_beta   90.00
_cell.angle_gamma   90.00
#
_symmetry.space_group_name_H-M   'P 1'
#
loop_
_entity.id
_entity.type
_entity.pdbx_description
1 polymer ?
#
loop_
_entity_poly.entity_id
_entity_poly.type
_entity_poly.pdbx_seq_one_letter_code
_entity_poly.pdbx_strand_id
1 'polypeptide(L)'
;MLAGMPQRLYACTPTRLASWLDCPRRYRMSYLDRPPPPKGPPWAHNSLGASVHNALAGWWRLPRARRTGPAAGDLLDQGWINQGYASDAQSERYREDARQMVERYTAGLDPATEPLGVERTVGTRTERIAMSGRIDRLDERRAADGTRELAVVDYKTGRRPLTSDDARTSLPLALYALAAGRMFHAICRRVELHHLPSGTVHAWQHSDQGLARQLGRAEDIAAECADADRKFQAGLPPAGVDAVFPPRPGPACGWCDYRAACPEGSAAAAARLPWDGLAGTEP
;
A
#
# COMPACT_ATOMS: atom_id res chain seq x y z
N MET A 1 31.91 -8.07 30.76
CA MET A 1 31.71 -7.00 29.75
C MET A 1 31.35 -7.71 28.45
N LEU A 2 30.05 -7.83 28.13
CA LEU A 2 29.57 -8.27 26.82
C LEU A 2 29.34 -7.02 25.98
N ALA A 3 30.44 -6.41 25.53
CA ALA A 3 30.38 -5.32 24.56
C ALA A 3 30.16 -5.92 23.16
N GLY A 4 29.05 -5.51 22.51
CA GLY A 4 28.94 -5.55 21.07
C GLY A 4 28.15 -6.70 20.44
N MET A 5 27.04 -7.16 21.03
CA MET A 5 26.06 -7.80 20.14
C MET A 5 25.46 -6.72 19.21
N PRO A 6 25.50 -6.92 17.88
CA PRO A 6 24.91 -5.94 16.96
C PRO A 6 23.44 -5.74 17.32
N GLN A 7 23.06 -4.50 17.58
CA GLN A 7 21.67 -4.17 17.88
C GLN A 7 20.82 -4.58 16.68
N ARG A 8 19.87 -5.49 16.89
CA ARG A 8 19.00 -5.99 15.82
C ARG A 8 18.17 -4.82 15.30
N LEU A 9 18.35 -4.50 14.03
CA LEU A 9 17.60 -3.45 13.37
C LEU A 9 16.10 -3.74 13.45
N TYR A 10 15.29 -2.69 13.66
CA TYR A 10 13.85 -2.83 13.64
C TYR A 10 13.36 -3.13 12.21
N ALA A 11 12.79 -4.31 12.02
CA ALA A 11 12.24 -4.72 10.72
C ALA A 11 10.84 -4.14 10.53
N CYS A 12 10.64 -3.36 9.48
CA CYS A 12 9.36 -2.71 9.21
C CYS A 12 9.01 -2.71 7.71
N THR A 13 7.74 -2.43 7.45
CA THR A 13 7.23 -2.10 6.12
C THR A 13 6.58 -0.72 6.17
N PRO A 14 6.47 0.01 5.06
CA PRO A 14 5.72 1.27 5.04
C PRO A 14 4.29 1.13 5.57
N THR A 15 3.61 0.03 5.23
CA THR A 15 2.26 -0.28 5.72
C THR A 15 2.22 -0.47 7.24
N ARG A 16 3.24 -1.11 7.82
CA ARG A 16 3.34 -1.29 9.27
C ARG A 16 3.48 0.04 9.99
N LEU A 17 4.34 0.93 9.46
CA LEU A 17 4.52 2.29 10.00
C LEU A 17 3.24 3.13 9.86
N ALA A 18 2.57 3.05 8.70
CA ALA A 18 1.28 3.73 8.50
C ALA A 18 0.21 3.23 9.48
N SER A 19 0.15 1.93 9.75
CA SER A 19 -0.80 1.36 10.72
C SER A 19 -0.61 1.93 12.12
N TRP A 20 0.63 2.18 12.55
CA TRP A 20 0.94 2.84 13.82
C TRP A 20 0.44 4.28 13.83
N LEU A 21 0.72 5.03 12.77
CA LEU A 21 0.25 6.40 12.63
C LEU A 21 -1.27 6.52 12.61
N ASP A 22 -1.95 5.55 11.99
CA ASP A 22 -3.42 5.55 11.93
C ASP A 22 -4.03 5.24 13.30
N CYS A 23 -3.58 4.17 13.96
CA CYS A 23 -4.08 3.77 15.27
C CYS A 23 -3.13 2.74 15.94
N PRO A 24 -2.45 3.09 17.05
CA PRO A 24 -1.59 2.17 17.78
C PRO A 24 -2.31 0.89 18.22
N ARG A 25 -3.59 0.96 18.61
CA ARG A 25 -4.37 -0.25 18.97
C ARG A 25 -4.57 -1.16 17.75
N ARG A 26 -4.90 -0.61 16.56
CA ARG A 26 -4.99 -1.41 15.33
C ARG A 26 -3.65 -2.04 14.96
N TYR A 27 -2.56 -1.30 15.14
CA TYR A 27 -1.20 -1.81 14.96
C TYR A 27 -0.95 -3.02 15.86
N ARG A 28 -1.24 -2.93 17.17
CA ARG A 28 -1.07 -4.05 18.11
C ARG A 28 -1.87 -5.26 17.66
N MET A 29 -3.17 -5.08 17.39
CA MET A 29 -4.07 -6.16 16.95
C MET A 29 -3.58 -6.84 15.66
N SER A 30 -2.98 -6.07 14.74
CA SER A 30 -2.50 -6.60 13.46
C SER A 30 -1.16 -7.32 13.57
N TYR A 31 -0.26 -6.84 14.43
CA TYR A 31 1.14 -7.27 14.40
C TYR A 31 1.64 -7.96 15.66
N LEU A 32 1.00 -7.74 16.80
CA LEU A 32 1.53 -8.23 18.10
C LEU A 32 0.62 -9.25 18.79
N ASP A 33 -0.69 -9.05 18.80
CA ASP A 33 -1.62 -9.96 19.47
C ASP A 33 -1.53 -11.39 18.89
N ARG A 34 -1.47 -12.38 19.78
CA ARG A 34 -1.42 -13.81 19.42
C ARG A 34 -2.33 -14.63 20.33
N PRO A 35 -3.44 -15.21 19.82
CA PRO A 35 -3.96 -15.04 18.45
C PRO A 35 -4.44 -13.59 18.19
N PRO A 36 -4.45 -13.11 16.96
CA PRO A 36 -5.03 -11.81 16.64
C PRO A 36 -6.56 -11.85 16.83
N PRO A 37 -7.19 -10.72 17.19
CA PRO A 37 -8.65 -10.65 17.21
C PRO A 37 -9.25 -10.97 15.83
N PRO A 38 -10.47 -11.51 15.79
CA PRO A 38 -11.15 -11.76 14.51
C PRO A 38 -11.30 -10.47 13.71
N LYS A 39 -11.00 -10.56 12.42
CA LYS A 39 -11.26 -9.47 11.47
C LYS A 39 -12.72 -9.50 11.03
N GLY A 40 -13.23 -8.34 10.66
CA GLY A 40 -14.49 -8.21 9.93
C GLY A 40 -14.45 -8.88 8.55
N PRO A 41 -15.57 -8.86 7.83
CA PRO A 41 -15.63 -9.41 6.48
C PRO A 41 -14.69 -8.66 5.52
N PRO A 42 -14.26 -9.29 4.43
CA PRO A 42 -13.42 -8.63 3.43
C PRO A 42 -14.16 -7.44 2.80
N TRP A 43 -13.43 -6.41 2.47
CA TRP A 43 -13.94 -5.20 1.84
C TRP A 43 -13.95 -5.36 0.31
N ALA A 44 -15.08 -5.11 -0.34
CA ALA A 44 -15.19 -5.24 -1.80
C ALA A 44 -14.21 -4.34 -2.57
N HIS A 45 -13.95 -3.13 -2.08
CA HIS A 45 -12.97 -2.23 -2.70
C HIS A 45 -11.53 -2.78 -2.61
N ASN A 46 -11.18 -3.56 -1.57
CA ASN A 46 -9.89 -4.25 -1.49
C ASN A 46 -9.82 -5.40 -2.49
N SER A 47 -10.92 -6.18 -2.63
CA SER A 47 -11.02 -7.27 -3.61
C SER A 47 -10.90 -6.76 -5.03
N LEU A 48 -11.60 -5.66 -5.36
CA LEU A 48 -11.48 -4.97 -6.64
C LEU A 48 -10.04 -4.50 -6.89
N GLY A 49 -9.44 -3.80 -5.93
CA GLY A 49 -8.07 -3.32 -6.04
C GLY A 49 -7.08 -4.46 -6.28
N ALA A 50 -7.17 -5.55 -5.50
CA ALA A 50 -6.29 -6.70 -5.65
C ALA A 50 -6.46 -7.38 -7.01
N SER A 51 -7.70 -7.53 -7.51
CA SER A 51 -7.96 -8.09 -8.84
C SER A 51 -7.32 -7.28 -9.95
N VAL A 52 -7.44 -5.94 -9.88
CA VAL A 52 -6.84 -5.02 -10.86
C VAL A 52 -5.31 -5.08 -10.81
N HIS A 53 -4.70 -5.01 -9.62
CA HIS A 53 -3.24 -5.10 -9.48
C HIS A 53 -2.70 -6.43 -10.02
N ASN A 54 -3.38 -7.55 -9.73
CA ASN A 54 -3.00 -8.87 -10.24
C ASN A 54 -3.09 -8.94 -11.78
N ALA A 55 -4.15 -8.38 -12.37
CA ALA A 55 -4.33 -8.35 -13.82
C ALA A 55 -3.23 -7.52 -14.50
N LEU A 56 -2.92 -6.33 -13.99
CA LEU A 56 -1.84 -5.48 -14.52
C LEU A 56 -0.47 -6.14 -14.36
N ALA A 57 -0.22 -6.78 -13.21
CA ALA A 57 1.02 -7.54 -13.00
C ALA A 57 1.14 -8.71 -13.98
N GLY A 58 0.05 -9.43 -14.23
CA GLY A 58 -0.04 -10.48 -15.22
C GLY A 58 0.22 -9.97 -16.63
N TRP A 59 -0.37 -8.83 -16.99
CA TRP A 59 -0.22 -8.22 -18.30
C TRP A 59 1.24 -7.87 -18.63
N TRP A 60 1.96 -7.27 -17.70
CA TRP A 60 3.39 -6.95 -17.86
C TRP A 60 4.26 -8.20 -18.02
N ARG A 61 3.83 -9.36 -17.54
CA ARG A 61 4.54 -10.63 -17.69
C ARG A 61 4.23 -11.35 -19.00
N LEU A 62 3.24 -10.88 -19.75
CA LEU A 62 2.96 -11.44 -21.08
C LEU A 62 4.09 -11.12 -22.07
N PRO A 63 4.33 -11.98 -23.08
CA PRO A 63 5.13 -11.63 -24.23
C PRO A 63 4.59 -10.34 -24.89
N ARG A 64 5.49 -9.47 -25.34
CA ARG A 64 5.12 -8.14 -25.90
C ARG A 64 3.98 -8.21 -26.93
N ALA A 65 4.04 -9.18 -27.86
CA ALA A 65 3.02 -9.35 -28.90
C ALA A 65 1.63 -9.72 -28.32
N ARG A 66 1.54 -10.12 -27.05
CA ARG A 66 0.29 -10.45 -26.37
C ARG A 66 -0.18 -9.37 -25.41
N ARG A 67 0.55 -8.29 -25.25
CA ARG A 67 0.18 -7.15 -24.38
C ARG A 67 -0.85 -6.27 -25.05
N THR A 68 -2.09 -6.72 -25.08
CA THR A 68 -3.25 -6.02 -25.65
C THR A 68 -4.24 -5.64 -24.54
N GLY A 69 -5.14 -4.68 -24.80
CA GLY A 69 -6.21 -4.34 -23.86
C GLY A 69 -7.08 -5.55 -23.50
N PRO A 70 -7.64 -6.30 -24.50
CA PRO A 70 -8.41 -7.50 -24.20
C PRO A 70 -7.67 -8.54 -23.35
N ALA A 71 -6.36 -8.72 -23.55
CA ALA A 71 -5.57 -9.64 -22.73
C ALA A 71 -5.51 -9.19 -21.24
N ALA A 72 -5.52 -7.88 -20.96
CA ALA A 72 -5.63 -7.39 -19.58
C ALA A 72 -7.02 -7.70 -18.99
N GLY A 73 -8.08 -7.53 -19.77
CA GLY A 73 -9.44 -7.90 -19.38
C GLY A 73 -9.57 -9.38 -19.07
N ASP A 74 -9.02 -10.25 -19.90
CA ASP A 74 -9.04 -11.71 -19.70
C ASP A 74 -8.29 -12.11 -18.41
N LEU A 75 -7.16 -11.47 -18.12
CA LEU A 75 -6.42 -11.68 -16.88
C LEU A 75 -7.21 -11.21 -15.65
N LEU A 76 -7.95 -10.11 -15.75
CA LEU A 76 -8.83 -9.66 -14.68
C LEU A 76 -9.94 -10.69 -14.41
N ASP A 77 -10.62 -11.18 -15.44
CA ASP A 77 -11.70 -12.16 -15.30
C ASP A 77 -11.20 -13.45 -14.66
N GLN A 78 -10.05 -13.95 -15.09
CA GLN A 78 -9.42 -15.14 -14.54
C GLN A 78 -9.02 -14.99 -13.06
N GLY A 79 -8.63 -13.78 -12.66
CA GLY A 79 -8.15 -13.46 -11.31
C GLY A 79 -9.17 -12.73 -10.44
N TRP A 80 -10.45 -12.67 -10.83
CA TRP A 80 -11.46 -11.91 -10.09
C TRP A 80 -11.69 -12.44 -8.68
N ILE A 81 -11.63 -11.57 -7.69
CA ILE A 81 -11.86 -11.88 -6.28
C ILE A 81 -13.28 -11.47 -5.92
N ASN A 82 -14.18 -12.42 -5.82
CA ASN A 82 -15.59 -12.23 -5.50
C ASN A 82 -15.82 -12.21 -3.98
N GLN A 83 -15.30 -11.20 -3.28
CA GLN A 83 -15.49 -11.10 -1.83
C GLN A 83 -15.89 -9.70 -1.40
N GLY A 84 -16.81 -9.60 -0.43
CA GLY A 84 -17.25 -8.34 0.15
C GLY A 84 -18.31 -7.60 -0.65
N TYR A 85 -18.76 -8.11 -1.77
CA TYR A 85 -19.87 -7.55 -2.55
C TYR A 85 -21.23 -7.89 -1.91
N ALA A 86 -22.24 -7.06 -2.15
CA ALA A 86 -23.58 -7.25 -1.62
C ALA A 86 -24.32 -8.44 -2.27
N SER A 87 -23.99 -8.74 -3.54
CA SER A 87 -24.58 -9.83 -4.32
C SER A 87 -23.67 -10.20 -5.48
N ASP A 88 -23.94 -11.37 -6.10
CA ASP A 88 -23.25 -11.78 -7.33
C ASP A 88 -23.50 -10.79 -8.48
N ALA A 89 -24.71 -10.24 -8.58
CA ALA A 89 -25.02 -9.23 -9.59
C ALA A 89 -24.20 -7.93 -9.38
N GLN A 90 -23.98 -7.51 -8.14
CA GLN A 90 -23.10 -6.37 -7.85
C GLN A 90 -21.66 -6.71 -8.22
N SER A 91 -21.17 -7.89 -7.82
CA SER A 91 -19.82 -8.35 -8.15
C SER A 91 -19.59 -8.39 -9.65
N GLU A 92 -20.52 -8.93 -10.41
CA GLU A 92 -20.44 -9.01 -11.88
C GLU A 92 -20.35 -7.63 -12.54
N ARG A 93 -21.17 -6.67 -12.10
CA ARG A 93 -21.13 -5.29 -12.59
C ARG A 93 -19.74 -4.66 -12.33
N TYR A 94 -19.20 -4.81 -11.11
CA TYR A 94 -17.88 -4.27 -10.79
C TYR A 94 -16.74 -5.00 -11.49
N ARG A 95 -16.91 -6.29 -11.79
CA ARG A 95 -15.97 -7.04 -12.61
C ARG A 95 -15.90 -6.47 -14.03
N GLU A 96 -17.05 -6.20 -14.64
CA GLU A 96 -17.12 -5.61 -15.99
C GLU A 96 -16.53 -4.18 -15.99
N ASP A 97 -16.87 -3.35 -15.01
CA ASP A 97 -16.29 -2.00 -14.88
C ASP A 97 -14.75 -2.06 -14.73
N ALA A 98 -14.26 -3.00 -13.93
CA ALA A 98 -12.83 -3.21 -13.72
C ALA A 98 -12.14 -3.76 -14.98
N ARG A 99 -12.80 -4.66 -15.73
CA ARG A 99 -12.34 -5.15 -17.03
C ARG A 99 -12.09 -3.99 -17.99
N GLN A 100 -13.09 -3.15 -18.18
CA GLN A 100 -12.98 -1.96 -19.03
C GLN A 100 -11.91 -0.98 -18.52
N MET A 101 -11.74 -0.86 -17.21
CA MET A 101 -10.71 -0.01 -16.61
C MET A 101 -9.30 -0.49 -16.99
N VAL A 102 -8.99 -1.78 -16.81
CA VAL A 102 -7.66 -2.32 -17.14
C VAL A 102 -7.41 -2.32 -18.64
N GLU A 103 -8.43 -2.58 -19.47
CA GLU A 103 -8.34 -2.51 -20.93
C GLU A 103 -8.01 -1.09 -21.42
N ARG A 104 -8.73 -0.08 -20.92
CA ARG A 104 -8.46 1.33 -21.25
C ARG A 104 -7.06 1.76 -20.80
N TYR A 105 -6.67 1.39 -19.59
CA TYR A 105 -5.37 1.76 -19.06
C TYR A 105 -4.23 1.14 -19.88
N THR A 106 -4.31 -0.16 -20.17
CA THR A 106 -3.26 -0.87 -20.92
C THR A 106 -3.21 -0.49 -22.40
N ALA A 107 -4.35 -0.09 -23.00
CA ALA A 107 -4.37 0.44 -24.37
C ALA A 107 -3.58 1.76 -24.53
N GLY A 108 -3.42 2.52 -23.44
CA GLY A 108 -2.60 3.75 -23.42
C GLY A 108 -1.12 3.50 -23.13
N LEU A 109 -0.69 2.26 -22.92
CA LEU A 109 0.70 1.93 -22.65
C LEU A 109 1.41 1.45 -23.92
N ASP A 110 2.70 1.75 -24.01
CA ASP A 110 3.54 1.13 -25.03
C ASP A 110 3.86 -0.33 -24.64
N PRO A 111 3.37 -1.33 -25.40
CA PRO A 111 3.62 -2.73 -25.09
C PRO A 111 5.09 -3.13 -25.25
N ALA A 112 5.92 -2.33 -25.92
CA ALA A 112 7.35 -2.57 -26.04
C ALA A 112 8.13 -2.15 -24.79
N THR A 113 7.53 -1.33 -23.91
CA THR A 113 8.14 -0.94 -22.64
C THR A 113 8.38 -2.16 -21.75
N GLU A 114 9.58 -2.25 -21.17
CA GLU A 114 9.93 -3.28 -20.19
C GLU A 114 10.18 -2.62 -18.82
N PRO A 115 9.23 -2.74 -17.88
CA PRO A 115 9.48 -2.31 -16.51
C PRO A 115 10.67 -3.04 -15.91
N LEU A 116 11.50 -2.34 -15.13
CA LEU A 116 12.61 -2.95 -14.39
C LEU A 116 12.10 -3.92 -13.31
N GLY A 117 10.87 -3.72 -12.85
CA GLY A 117 10.21 -4.61 -11.89
C GLY A 117 8.70 -4.45 -11.89
N VAL A 118 8.01 -5.57 -11.69
CA VAL A 118 6.55 -5.66 -11.52
C VAL A 118 6.27 -6.48 -10.26
N GLU A 119 5.44 -5.97 -9.34
CA GLU A 119 5.22 -6.58 -8.02
C GLU A 119 6.55 -6.90 -7.33
N ARG A 120 7.50 -5.96 -7.45
CA ARG A 120 8.87 -6.17 -7.03
C ARG A 120 9.05 -5.81 -5.57
N THR A 121 9.62 -6.74 -4.80
CA THR A 121 10.08 -6.43 -3.45
C THR A 121 11.35 -5.58 -3.53
N VAL A 122 11.32 -4.45 -2.86
CA VAL A 122 12.48 -3.58 -2.65
C VAL A 122 12.76 -3.45 -1.17
N GLY A 123 14.03 -3.27 -0.81
CA GLY A 123 14.41 -3.13 0.57
C GLY A 123 15.63 -2.22 0.73
N THR A 124 15.73 -1.65 1.91
CA THR A 124 16.89 -0.87 2.33
C THR A 124 17.07 -0.98 3.83
N ARG A 125 18.28 -0.71 4.29
CA ARG A 125 18.58 -0.64 5.72
C ARG A 125 19.39 0.61 6.02
N THR A 126 19.20 1.09 7.24
CA THR A 126 20.02 2.11 7.86
C THR A 126 20.64 1.55 9.13
N GLU A 127 21.23 2.39 9.97
CA GLU A 127 21.68 1.98 11.30
C GLU A 127 20.54 1.72 12.28
N ARG A 128 19.32 2.22 11.97
CA ARG A 128 18.15 2.17 12.86
C ARG A 128 17.10 1.15 12.42
N ILE A 129 16.87 1.01 11.11
CA ILE A 129 15.78 0.20 10.55
C ILE A 129 16.24 -0.70 9.40
N ALA A 130 15.55 -1.84 9.25
CA ALA A 130 15.54 -2.65 8.04
C ALA A 130 14.13 -2.57 7.43
N MET A 131 14.00 -1.84 6.32
CA MET A 131 12.73 -1.59 5.67
C MET A 131 12.64 -2.42 4.39
N SER A 132 11.47 -3.04 4.16
CA SER A 132 11.14 -3.71 2.92
C SER A 132 9.69 -3.43 2.53
N GLY A 133 9.37 -3.56 1.25
CA GLY A 133 8.02 -3.43 0.76
C GLY A 133 7.94 -3.84 -0.70
N ARG A 134 6.72 -3.91 -1.22
CA ARG A 134 6.46 -4.31 -2.59
C ARG A 134 5.92 -3.12 -3.36
N ILE A 135 6.52 -2.84 -4.50
CA ILE A 135 6.08 -1.81 -5.45
C ILE A 135 5.34 -2.47 -6.60
N ASP A 136 4.31 -1.80 -7.11
CA ASP A 136 3.50 -2.35 -8.19
C ASP A 136 4.30 -2.41 -9.49
N ARG A 137 4.97 -1.29 -9.85
CA ARG A 137 5.84 -1.22 -11.03
C ARG A 137 7.03 -0.28 -10.80
N LEU A 138 8.18 -0.66 -11.32
CA LEU A 138 9.39 0.15 -11.36
C LEU A 138 9.80 0.35 -12.81
N ASP A 139 9.78 1.58 -13.26
CA ASP A 139 10.17 1.95 -14.60
C ASP A 139 11.58 2.51 -14.64
N GLU A 140 12.32 2.20 -15.71
CA GLU A 140 13.55 2.88 -16.06
C GLU A 140 13.25 4.02 -17.03
N ARG A 141 13.84 5.18 -16.78
CA ARG A 141 13.71 6.37 -17.61
C ARG A 141 15.08 6.97 -17.85
N ARG A 142 15.18 7.77 -18.90
CA ARG A 142 16.35 8.62 -19.15
C ARG A 142 15.95 10.08 -18.98
N ALA A 143 16.70 10.77 -18.12
CA ALA A 143 16.60 12.22 -18.00
C ALA A 143 17.10 12.93 -19.28
N ALA A 144 16.85 14.23 -19.41
CA ALA A 144 17.24 15.00 -20.58
C ALA A 144 18.76 15.01 -20.84
N ASP A 145 19.57 14.85 -19.80
CA ASP A 145 21.03 14.74 -19.86
C ASP A 145 21.54 13.31 -20.13
N GLY A 146 20.63 12.35 -20.38
CA GLY A 146 20.94 10.94 -20.59
C GLY A 146 21.13 10.12 -19.32
N THR A 147 21.06 10.74 -18.13
CA THR A 147 21.18 10.03 -16.86
C THR A 147 20.07 8.98 -16.70
N ARG A 148 20.45 7.81 -16.21
CA ARG A 148 19.53 6.73 -15.89
C ARG A 148 18.78 7.07 -14.60
N GLU A 149 17.46 7.13 -14.67
CA GLU A 149 16.58 7.38 -13.54
C GLU A 149 15.54 6.28 -13.42
N LEU A 150 15.07 6.06 -12.19
CA LEU A 150 13.97 5.13 -11.90
C LEU A 150 12.74 5.92 -11.46
N ALA A 151 11.56 5.37 -11.79
CA ALA A 151 10.27 5.87 -11.33
C ALA A 151 9.48 4.74 -10.67
N VAL A 152 9.02 5.00 -9.44
CA VAL A 152 8.09 4.11 -8.73
C VAL A 152 6.68 4.43 -9.16
N VAL A 153 5.95 3.44 -9.66
CA VAL A 153 4.54 3.55 -10.06
C VAL A 153 3.68 2.74 -9.10
N ASP A 154 2.60 3.35 -8.65
CA ASP A 154 1.60 2.75 -7.77
C ASP A 154 0.20 2.96 -8.37
N TYR A 155 -0.56 1.87 -8.50
CA TYR A 155 -1.89 1.89 -9.08
C TYR A 155 -2.95 2.20 -8.03
N LYS A 156 -3.90 3.05 -8.38
CA LYS A 156 -5.01 3.42 -7.51
C LYS A 156 -6.35 3.18 -8.21
N THR A 157 -7.18 2.39 -7.55
CA THR A 157 -8.52 2.01 -8.01
C THR A 157 -9.63 2.70 -7.21
N GLY A 158 -9.25 3.46 -6.17
CA GLY A 158 -10.21 4.17 -5.30
C GLY A 158 -10.91 5.31 -6.04
N ARG A 159 -12.09 5.68 -5.54
CA ARG A 159 -12.96 6.70 -6.15
C ARG A 159 -12.47 8.14 -5.98
N ARG A 160 -11.71 8.38 -4.91
CA ARG A 160 -11.25 9.73 -4.60
C ARG A 160 -10.29 10.22 -5.67
N PRO A 161 -10.57 11.37 -6.29
CA PRO A 161 -9.60 12.00 -7.17
C PRO A 161 -8.27 12.21 -6.45
N LEU A 162 -7.18 11.99 -7.16
CA LEU A 162 -5.83 12.17 -6.65
C LEU A 162 -5.27 13.52 -7.09
N THR A 163 -4.21 13.93 -6.40
CA THR A 163 -3.43 15.13 -6.70
C THR A 163 -1.93 14.82 -6.68
N SER A 164 -1.11 15.70 -7.21
CA SER A 164 0.34 15.57 -7.08
C SER A 164 0.81 15.68 -5.62
N ASP A 165 0.02 16.32 -4.75
CA ASP A 165 0.30 16.37 -3.31
C ASP A 165 0.13 15.00 -2.65
N ASP A 166 -0.80 14.16 -3.12
CA ASP A 166 -0.91 12.78 -2.65
C ASP A 166 0.36 11.98 -2.94
N ALA A 167 0.94 12.15 -4.13
CA ALA A 167 2.23 11.54 -4.47
C ALA A 167 3.38 12.13 -3.63
N ARG A 168 3.41 13.46 -3.45
CA ARG A 168 4.45 14.18 -2.71
C ARG A 168 4.50 13.80 -1.25
N THR A 169 3.34 13.65 -0.60
CA THR A 169 3.23 13.42 0.84
C THR A 169 3.22 11.95 1.23
N SER A 170 3.15 11.03 0.26
CA SER A 170 3.12 9.59 0.50
C SER A 170 4.44 9.07 1.07
N LEU A 171 4.45 8.79 2.37
CA LEU A 171 5.59 8.15 3.02
C LEU A 171 5.95 6.81 2.37
N PRO A 172 4.99 5.90 2.05
CA PRO A 172 5.31 4.65 1.36
C PRO A 172 6.05 4.86 0.04
N LEU A 173 5.58 5.76 -0.81
CA LEU A 173 6.20 6.00 -2.12
C LEU A 173 7.62 6.56 -2.00
N ALA A 174 7.84 7.51 -1.08
CA ALA A 174 9.16 8.06 -0.82
C ALA A 174 10.14 6.97 -0.34
N LEU A 175 9.70 6.09 0.55
CA LEU A 175 10.51 4.97 1.04
C LEU A 175 10.78 3.93 -0.05
N TYR A 176 9.83 3.67 -0.93
CA TYR A 176 10.03 2.79 -2.09
C TYR A 176 11.04 3.38 -3.07
N ALA A 177 10.98 4.70 -3.33
CA ALA A 177 11.95 5.37 -4.16
C ALA A 177 13.38 5.26 -3.59
N LEU A 178 13.54 5.49 -2.28
CA LEU A 178 14.81 5.30 -1.58
C LEU A 178 15.33 3.86 -1.68
N ALA A 179 14.46 2.88 -1.43
CA ALA A 179 14.83 1.46 -1.48
C ALA A 179 15.20 1.03 -2.89
N ALA A 180 14.43 1.43 -3.90
CA ALA A 180 14.72 1.15 -5.30
C ALA A 180 16.04 1.79 -5.73
N GLY A 181 16.26 3.07 -5.42
CA GLY A 181 17.49 3.77 -5.76
C GLY A 181 18.74 3.08 -5.20
N ARG A 182 18.69 2.66 -3.93
CA ARG A 182 19.80 1.94 -3.28
C ARG A 182 19.99 0.54 -3.84
N MET A 183 18.90 -0.20 -4.04
CA MET A 183 18.96 -1.59 -4.52
C MET A 183 19.47 -1.70 -5.96
N PHE A 184 19.12 -0.75 -6.81
CA PHE A 184 19.49 -0.75 -8.23
C PHE A 184 20.66 0.19 -8.56
N HIS A 185 21.26 0.83 -7.56
CA HIS A 185 22.36 1.79 -7.72
C HIS A 185 22.05 2.86 -8.80
N ALA A 186 20.85 3.42 -8.75
CA ALA A 186 20.36 4.40 -9.70
C ALA A 186 19.59 5.52 -9.01
N ILE A 187 19.49 6.68 -9.64
CA ILE A 187 18.66 7.78 -9.15
C ILE A 187 17.20 7.35 -9.21
N CYS A 188 16.49 7.39 -8.08
CA CYS A 188 15.06 7.14 -8.00
C CYS A 188 14.42 8.23 -7.12
N ARG A 189 13.99 9.29 -7.75
CA ARG A 189 13.34 10.44 -7.11
C ARG A 189 11.90 10.60 -7.52
N ARG A 190 11.53 9.99 -8.68
CA ARG A 190 10.21 10.11 -9.25
C ARG A 190 9.28 9.05 -8.70
N VAL A 191 8.08 9.50 -8.28
CA VAL A 191 6.98 8.64 -7.85
C VAL A 191 5.71 9.03 -8.61
N GLU A 192 4.91 8.05 -8.97
CA GLU A 192 3.71 8.24 -9.76
C GLU A 192 2.53 7.47 -9.15
N LEU A 193 1.41 8.15 -9.01
CA LEU A 193 0.11 7.56 -8.70
C LEU A 193 -0.69 7.50 -10.00
N HIS A 194 -0.96 6.30 -10.48
CA HIS A 194 -1.80 6.08 -11.65
C HIS A 194 -3.22 5.82 -11.19
N HIS A 195 -4.09 6.82 -11.30
CA HIS A 195 -5.50 6.72 -10.92
C HIS A 195 -6.29 6.11 -12.07
N LEU A 196 -6.54 4.82 -11.99
CA LEU A 196 -7.12 4.04 -13.08
C LEU A 196 -8.56 4.43 -13.44
N PRO A 197 -9.44 4.78 -12.46
CA PRO A 197 -10.81 5.20 -12.79
C PRO A 197 -10.88 6.43 -13.71
N SER A 198 -9.99 7.42 -13.51
CA SER A 198 -9.97 8.64 -14.33
C SER A 198 -8.94 8.59 -15.46
N GLY A 199 -8.04 7.61 -15.48
CA GLY A 199 -6.93 7.55 -16.43
C GLY A 199 -5.86 8.62 -16.21
N THR A 200 -5.85 9.30 -15.04
CA THR A 200 -4.88 10.38 -14.75
C THR A 200 -3.65 9.86 -14.04
N VAL A 201 -2.51 10.52 -14.29
CA VAL A 201 -1.24 10.24 -13.61
C VAL A 201 -0.83 11.46 -12.81
N HIS A 202 -0.61 11.26 -11.54
CA HIS A 202 -0.16 12.29 -10.61
C HIS A 202 1.26 11.96 -10.15
N ALA A 203 2.21 12.77 -10.60
CA ALA A 203 3.63 12.52 -10.38
C ALA A 203 4.24 13.56 -9.44
N TRP A 204 5.28 13.13 -8.73
CA TRP A 204 6.13 14.00 -7.94
C TRP A 204 7.60 13.62 -8.10
N GLN A 205 8.47 14.65 -8.15
CA GLN A 205 9.93 14.51 -8.17
C GLN A 205 10.48 14.96 -6.82
N HIS A 206 10.93 14.03 -6.01
CA HIS A 206 11.55 14.35 -4.72
C HIS A 206 12.96 14.91 -4.92
N SER A 207 13.37 15.85 -4.06
CA SER A 207 14.78 16.16 -3.87
C SER A 207 15.43 15.16 -2.92
N ASP A 208 16.76 15.05 -2.96
CA ASP A 208 17.49 14.18 -2.03
C ASP A 208 17.23 14.57 -0.57
N GLN A 209 17.17 15.88 -0.29
CA GLN A 209 16.81 16.38 1.03
C GLN A 209 15.36 16.02 1.40
N GLY A 210 14.44 16.01 0.42
CA GLY A 210 13.05 15.57 0.63
C GLY A 210 12.98 14.09 1.02
N LEU A 211 13.70 13.24 0.30
CA LEU A 211 13.81 11.81 0.61
C LEU A 211 14.49 11.56 1.95
N ALA A 212 15.54 12.31 2.28
CA ALA A 212 16.21 12.19 3.58
C ALA A 212 15.27 12.55 4.75
N ARG A 213 14.44 13.60 4.60
CA ARG A 213 13.42 13.95 5.61
C ARG A 213 12.37 12.83 5.78
N GLN A 214 11.91 12.22 4.68
CA GLN A 214 10.96 11.11 4.77
C GLN A 214 11.57 9.87 5.43
N LEU A 215 12.85 9.60 5.17
CA LEU A 215 13.57 8.52 5.85
C LEU A 215 13.69 8.80 7.35
N GLY A 216 14.12 9.99 7.76
CA GLY A 216 14.18 10.37 9.17
C GLY A 216 12.83 10.22 9.87
N ARG A 217 11.75 10.69 9.25
CA ARG A 217 10.39 10.47 9.76
C ARG A 217 10.05 9.00 9.93
N ALA A 218 10.40 8.15 8.95
CA ALA A 218 10.17 6.70 9.06
C ALA A 218 10.96 6.07 10.20
N GLU A 219 12.20 6.50 10.42
CA GLU A 219 13.05 6.04 11.51
C GLU A 219 12.49 6.44 12.89
N ASP A 220 11.95 7.65 13.01
CA ASP A 220 11.33 8.10 14.25
C ASP A 220 10.05 7.30 14.58
N ILE A 221 9.17 7.09 13.58
CA ILE A 221 7.99 6.23 13.74
C ILE A 221 8.41 4.79 14.09
N ALA A 222 9.43 4.27 13.44
CA ALA A 222 9.94 2.93 13.72
C ALA A 222 10.52 2.81 15.12
N ALA A 223 11.13 3.86 15.66
CA ALA A 223 11.64 3.88 17.04
C ALA A 223 10.48 3.84 18.05
N GLU A 224 9.39 4.56 17.80
CA GLU A 224 8.17 4.48 18.61
C GLU A 224 7.57 3.06 18.57
N CYS A 225 7.42 2.48 17.38
CA CYS A 225 6.95 1.11 17.22
C CYS A 225 7.85 0.10 17.96
N ALA A 226 9.16 0.21 17.81
CA ALA A 226 10.11 -0.69 18.44
C ALA A 226 10.07 -0.58 19.98
N ASP A 227 9.89 0.59 20.53
CA ASP A 227 9.72 0.80 21.97
C ASP A 227 8.42 0.18 22.49
N ALA A 228 7.31 0.42 21.78
CA ALA A 228 6.02 -0.17 22.11
C ALA A 228 6.04 -1.71 22.02
N ASP A 229 6.66 -2.26 20.97
CA ASP A 229 6.83 -3.71 20.79
C ASP A 229 7.62 -4.35 21.97
N ARG A 230 8.73 -3.72 22.38
CA ARG A 230 9.53 -4.20 23.52
C ARG A 230 8.74 -4.18 24.83
N LYS A 231 8.02 -3.08 25.10
CA LYS A 231 7.15 -2.97 26.29
C LYS A 231 6.07 -4.04 26.31
N PHE A 232 5.44 -4.30 25.18
CA PHE A 232 4.43 -5.34 25.04
C PHE A 232 5.01 -6.75 25.30
N GLN A 233 6.16 -7.04 24.69
CA GLN A 233 6.86 -8.34 24.85
C GLN A 233 7.37 -8.57 26.27
N ALA A 234 7.66 -7.51 27.01
CA ALA A 234 8.06 -7.59 28.41
C ALA A 234 6.90 -7.93 29.35
N GLY A 235 5.65 -7.97 28.88
CA GLY A 235 4.47 -8.33 29.66
C GLY A 235 3.86 -7.13 30.39
N LEU A 236 3.03 -6.37 29.73
CA LEU A 236 2.28 -5.27 30.33
C LEU A 236 0.98 -5.76 30.95
N PRO A 237 0.55 -5.20 32.10
CA PRO A 237 -0.82 -5.38 32.59
C PRO A 237 -1.81 -4.70 31.61
N PRO A 238 -3.12 -5.11 31.60
CA PRO A 238 -4.09 -4.58 30.64
C PRO A 238 -4.13 -3.04 30.53
N ALA A 239 -4.13 -2.34 31.66
CA ALA A 239 -4.08 -0.87 31.68
C ALA A 239 -2.79 -0.30 31.06
N GLY A 240 -1.67 -0.97 31.22
CA GLY A 240 -0.41 -0.61 30.60
C GLY A 240 -0.41 -0.83 29.09
N VAL A 241 -1.08 -1.88 28.62
CA VAL A 241 -1.26 -2.15 27.18
C VAL A 241 -2.05 -1.01 26.53
N ASP A 242 -3.14 -0.56 27.14
CA ASP A 242 -3.96 0.54 26.61
C ASP A 242 -3.22 1.88 26.61
N ALA A 243 -2.36 2.11 27.60
CA ALA A 243 -1.52 3.30 27.66
C ALA A 243 -0.46 3.34 26.55
N VAL A 244 0.13 2.19 26.21
CA VAL A 244 1.15 2.08 25.13
C VAL A 244 0.51 2.05 23.74
N PHE A 245 -0.67 1.43 23.62
CA PHE A 245 -1.41 1.31 22.35
C PHE A 245 -2.78 1.98 22.42
N PRO A 246 -2.85 3.29 22.63
CA PRO A 246 -4.13 3.98 22.75
C PRO A 246 -4.91 3.88 21.43
N PRO A 247 -6.24 3.75 21.49
CA PRO A 247 -7.08 3.87 20.32
C PRO A 247 -7.03 5.31 19.78
N ARG A 248 -7.24 5.47 18.48
CA ARG A 248 -7.50 6.76 17.85
C ARG A 248 -8.90 6.75 17.23
N PRO A 249 -9.95 6.98 18.05
CA PRO A 249 -11.32 6.95 17.58
C PRO A 249 -11.61 8.04 16.55
N GLY A 250 -12.38 7.71 15.51
CA GLY A 250 -12.77 8.65 14.49
C GLY A 250 -13.53 7.99 13.34
N PRO A 251 -13.84 8.73 12.25
CA PRO A 251 -14.62 8.21 11.12
C PRO A 251 -14.00 6.97 10.46
N ALA A 252 -12.67 6.82 10.49
CA ALA A 252 -11.95 5.67 9.96
C ALA A 252 -12.27 4.35 10.72
N CYS A 253 -12.82 4.44 11.94
CA CYS A 253 -13.22 3.26 12.71
C CYS A 253 -14.37 2.48 12.05
N GLY A 254 -15.20 3.14 11.22
CA GLY A 254 -16.23 2.48 10.42
C GLY A 254 -15.66 1.47 9.40
N TRP A 255 -14.40 1.65 8.99
CA TRP A 255 -13.66 0.82 8.04
C TRP A 255 -12.63 -0.10 8.70
N CYS A 256 -12.58 -0.14 10.02
CA CYS A 256 -11.56 -0.90 10.73
C CYS A 256 -11.91 -2.38 10.81
N ASP A 257 -11.01 -3.24 10.36
CA ASP A 257 -11.16 -4.70 10.42
C ASP A 257 -11.39 -5.21 11.85
N TYR A 258 -10.87 -4.50 12.86
CA TYR A 258 -10.96 -4.88 14.27
C TYR A 258 -12.02 -4.10 15.04
N ARG A 259 -12.97 -3.46 14.34
CA ARG A 259 -13.99 -2.64 14.97
C ARG A 259 -14.78 -3.40 16.06
N ALA A 260 -15.14 -4.66 15.80
CA ALA A 260 -15.89 -5.50 16.73
C ALA A 260 -15.13 -5.79 18.05
N ALA A 261 -13.80 -5.75 18.00
CA ALA A 261 -12.93 -5.96 19.16
C ALA A 261 -12.47 -4.63 19.82
N CYS A 262 -12.99 -3.48 19.38
CA CYS A 262 -12.60 -2.16 19.89
C CYS A 262 -13.83 -1.35 20.29
N PRO A 263 -14.18 -1.29 21.61
CA PRO A 263 -15.34 -0.55 22.09
C PRO A 263 -15.34 0.93 21.68
N GLU A 264 -14.21 1.62 21.81
CA GLU A 264 -14.06 3.04 21.45
C GLU A 264 -14.24 3.26 19.95
N GLY A 265 -13.70 2.36 19.11
CA GLY A 265 -13.90 2.41 17.67
C GLY A 265 -15.34 2.13 17.26
N SER A 266 -16.00 1.20 17.96
CA SER A 266 -17.43 0.90 17.75
C SER A 266 -18.33 2.07 18.12
N ALA A 267 -17.97 2.82 19.18
CA ALA A 267 -18.72 4.01 19.59
C ALA A 267 -18.47 5.22 18.70
N ALA A 268 -17.27 5.35 18.11
CA ALA A 268 -16.86 6.54 17.34
C ALA A 268 -17.45 6.62 15.93
N ALA A 269 -17.82 5.50 15.31
CA ALA A 269 -18.36 5.46 13.97
C ALA A 269 -19.35 4.31 13.78
N ALA A 270 -20.38 4.52 12.96
CA ALA A 270 -21.25 3.43 12.53
C ALA A 270 -20.47 2.38 11.73
N ALA A 271 -20.92 1.11 11.84
CA ALA A 271 -20.38 0.07 11.00
C ALA A 271 -20.67 0.36 9.53
N ARG A 272 -19.68 0.15 8.68
CA ARG A 272 -19.84 0.18 7.25
C ARG A 272 -20.12 -1.23 6.73
N LEU A 273 -20.91 -1.30 5.69
CA LEU A 273 -21.10 -2.54 4.95
C LEU A 273 -19.88 -2.82 4.07
N PRO A 274 -19.54 -4.09 3.82
CA PRO A 274 -18.34 -4.45 3.05
C PRO A 274 -18.22 -3.77 1.68
N TRP A 275 -19.33 -3.39 1.08
CA TRP A 275 -19.43 -2.76 -0.24
C TRP A 275 -19.59 -1.23 -0.23
N ASP A 276 -19.69 -0.58 0.94
CA ASP A 276 -19.89 0.88 1.04
C ASP A 276 -18.75 1.71 0.39
N GLY A 277 -17.57 1.10 0.21
CA GLY A 277 -16.44 1.74 -0.47
C GLY A 277 -16.54 1.76 -1.99
N LEU A 278 -17.53 1.07 -2.57
CA LEU A 278 -17.76 1.02 -4.01
C LEU A 278 -18.66 2.18 -4.50
N ALA A 279 -18.51 2.59 -5.76
CA ALA A 279 -19.39 3.56 -6.37
C ALA A 279 -20.80 2.97 -6.56
N GLY A 280 -21.84 3.78 -6.33
CA GLY A 280 -23.23 3.38 -6.59
C GLY A 280 -23.70 2.28 -5.63
N THR A 281 -23.78 2.60 -4.37
CA THR A 281 -24.50 1.80 -3.37
C THR A 281 -26.00 2.12 -3.47
N GLU A 282 -26.60 1.87 -4.61
CA GLU A 282 -28.04 1.65 -4.64
C GLU A 282 -28.27 0.14 -4.57
N PRO A 283 -29.22 -0.29 -3.74
CA PRO A 283 -29.49 -1.71 -3.46
C PRO A 283 -29.91 -2.48 -4.70
#